data_fded22748617acfd1b7a01f46be68d5b
#
_entry.id   fded22748617acfd1b7a01f46be68d5b
#
_cell.length_a   1.000
_cell.length_b   1.000
_cell.length_c   1.000
_cell.angle_alpha   90.00
_cell.angle_beta   90.00
_cell.angle_gamma   90.00
#
_symmetry.space_group_name_H-M   'P 1'
#
loop_
_entity.id
_entity.type
_entity.pdbx_description
1 polymer ?
#
loop_
_entity_poly.entity_id
_entity_poly.type
_entity_poly.pdbx_seq_one_letter_code
_entity_poly.pdbx_strand_id
1 'polypeptide(L)'
;TEELPLLSHIRRSSPAQTGDLARDFSTLQYPAILKPRYGSGSRGIFFLNNPRELEHALTCIFPENQDTAAPAEDYVLEEAAPGVEYGVDACMDKDRFRMILLRKKLITPPPARQAVGYLSISPQEDETQRLLWERAAAYLTETTALLGLKDCLLHADLMITENSIFAIELSARPSGHNLHNLFTPLATGIDMAEQYIRSQCNMDYAYKPAKTEKLLIHYFNLEQCRIKTIPQASQLRLPQGITLKAWNCRITPG
;
A
#
# COMPACT_ATOMS: atom_id res chain seq x y z
N THR A 1 -24.87 -2.89 -9.76
CA THR A 1 -24.17 -1.68 -9.32
C THR A 1 -23.87 -1.88 -7.85
N GLU A 2 -22.64 -2.32 -7.53
CA GLU A 2 -22.15 -2.33 -6.15
C GLU A 2 -22.02 -0.86 -5.73
N GLU A 3 -22.61 -0.52 -4.59
CA GLU A 3 -22.41 0.79 -3.99
C GLU A 3 -20.93 0.95 -3.62
N LEU A 4 -20.34 2.05 -4.02
CA LEU A 4 -18.97 2.39 -3.59
C LEU A 4 -18.96 2.56 -2.07
N PRO A 5 -17.88 2.13 -1.39
CA PRO A 5 -17.75 2.33 0.05
C PRO A 5 -17.95 3.79 0.44
N LEU A 6 -18.64 4.03 1.54
CA LEU A 6 -18.86 5.38 2.05
C LEU A 6 -17.53 6.04 2.40
N LEU A 7 -17.22 7.13 1.74
CA LEU A 7 -16.06 7.97 2.02
C LEU A 7 -16.52 9.26 2.69
N SER A 8 -16.09 9.46 3.94
CA SER A 8 -16.38 10.69 4.69
C SER A 8 -15.09 11.39 5.07
N HIS A 9 -15.06 12.70 4.89
CA HIS A 9 -13.92 13.53 5.20
C HIS A 9 -14.12 14.25 6.54
N ILE A 10 -13.21 14.00 7.49
CA ILE A 10 -13.24 14.63 8.81
C ILE A 10 -12.17 15.72 8.87
N ARG A 11 -12.59 16.94 9.12
CA ARG A 11 -11.70 18.08 9.32
C ARG A 11 -11.91 18.65 10.72
N ARG A 12 -10.84 18.83 11.47
CA ARG A 12 -10.92 19.51 12.78
C ARG A 12 -11.29 20.98 12.58
N SER A 13 -12.41 21.41 13.17
CA SER A 13 -12.81 22.81 13.22
C SER A 13 -12.80 23.38 14.65
N SER A 14 -12.95 22.57 15.70
CA SER A 14 -12.76 22.93 17.11
C SER A 14 -12.78 21.72 18.03
N PRO A 15 -12.25 21.80 19.28
CA PRO A 15 -12.26 20.70 20.25
C PRO A 15 -13.66 20.24 20.70
N ALA A 16 -14.67 21.09 20.57
CA ALA A 16 -16.03 20.80 21.06
C ALA A 16 -16.83 19.83 20.18
N GLN A 17 -16.27 19.36 19.06
CA GLN A 17 -17.02 18.62 18.03
C GLN A 17 -16.77 17.11 17.98
N THR A 18 -15.93 16.54 18.85
CA THR A 18 -15.64 15.09 18.80
C THR A 18 -16.87 14.23 19.08
N GLY A 19 -17.75 14.64 20.01
CA GLY A 19 -19.00 13.94 20.32
C GLY A 19 -20.06 14.04 19.21
N ASP A 20 -20.08 15.15 18.49
CA ASP A 20 -21.02 15.38 17.38
C ASP A 20 -20.58 14.62 16.12
N LEU A 21 -19.27 14.54 15.84
CA LEU A 21 -18.73 13.78 14.71
C LEU A 21 -19.12 12.30 14.78
N ALA A 22 -19.06 11.68 15.96
CA ALA A 22 -19.44 10.26 16.11
C ALA A 22 -20.93 10.02 15.84
N ARG A 23 -21.80 11.01 16.05
CA ARG A 23 -23.25 10.92 15.76
C ARG A 23 -23.53 11.07 14.27
N ASP A 24 -22.77 11.90 13.57
CA ASP A 24 -22.94 12.13 12.14
C ASP A 24 -22.59 10.88 11.30
N PHE A 25 -21.86 9.91 11.87
CA PHE A 25 -21.49 8.65 11.21
C PHE A 25 -22.36 7.45 11.62
N SER A 26 -23.59 7.68 12.04
CA SER A 26 -24.53 6.62 12.45
C SER A 26 -24.85 5.61 11.33
N THR A 27 -24.65 5.97 10.06
CA THR A 27 -24.87 5.12 8.88
C THR A 27 -23.62 4.38 8.43
N LEU A 28 -22.46 4.63 9.05
CA LEU A 28 -21.21 4.00 8.68
C LEU A 28 -21.27 2.48 8.92
N GLN A 29 -20.87 1.72 7.91
CA GLN A 29 -20.74 0.28 8.01
C GLN A 29 -19.37 -0.08 8.62
N TYR A 30 -19.36 -0.99 9.59
CA TYR A 30 -18.13 -1.51 10.19
C TYR A 30 -17.80 -2.91 9.64
N PRO A 31 -16.51 -3.25 9.53
CA PRO A 31 -15.33 -2.48 9.95
C PRO A 31 -15.09 -1.25 9.09
N ALA A 32 -14.47 -0.21 9.69
CA ALA A 32 -14.12 1.04 9.03
C ALA A 32 -12.65 1.39 9.26
N ILE A 33 -12.12 2.32 8.48
CA ILE A 33 -10.74 2.80 8.57
C ILE A 33 -10.78 4.33 8.72
N LEU A 34 -10.10 4.82 9.76
CA LEU A 34 -9.83 6.24 9.93
C LEU A 34 -8.33 6.48 9.71
N LYS A 35 -8.00 7.30 8.72
CA LYS A 35 -6.61 7.52 8.30
C LYS A 35 -6.34 8.99 8.03
N PRO A 36 -5.09 9.49 8.27
CA PRO A 36 -4.71 10.82 7.83
C PRO A 36 -4.85 10.94 6.32
N ARG A 37 -5.33 12.07 5.84
CA ARG A 37 -5.39 12.38 4.40
C ARG A 37 -4.00 12.44 3.78
N TYR A 38 -3.03 12.92 4.55
CA TYR A 38 -1.63 13.02 4.15
C TYR A 38 -0.77 12.21 5.10
N GLY A 39 0.07 11.33 4.57
CA GLY A 39 0.91 10.49 5.40
C GLY A 39 1.63 9.40 4.60
N SER A 40 2.40 8.58 5.30
CA SER A 40 3.08 7.42 4.73
C SER A 40 3.38 6.38 5.80
N GLY A 41 3.57 5.12 5.38
CA GLY A 41 4.00 4.04 6.26
C GLY A 41 2.96 3.63 7.30
N SER A 42 1.67 3.75 6.98
CA SER A 42 0.53 3.35 7.84
C SER A 42 0.48 4.04 9.21
N ARG A 43 1.11 5.20 9.36
CA ARG A 43 1.10 5.96 10.61
C ARG A 43 -0.24 6.66 10.80
N GLY A 44 -0.79 6.59 12.02
CA GLY A 44 -2.05 7.25 12.37
C GLY A 44 -3.29 6.61 11.72
N ILE A 45 -3.18 5.37 11.24
CA ILE A 45 -4.31 4.61 10.71
C ILE A 45 -4.96 3.82 11.84
N PHE A 46 -6.26 3.97 12.00
CA PHE A 46 -7.08 3.23 12.96
C PHE A 46 -8.02 2.29 12.21
N PHE A 47 -7.98 1.02 12.57
CA PHE A 47 -8.93 0.02 12.11
C PHE A 47 -10.03 -0.12 13.15
N LEU A 48 -11.27 0.15 12.76
CA LEU A 48 -12.41 0.35 13.64
C LEU A 48 -13.43 -0.76 13.40
N ASN A 49 -13.82 -1.50 14.45
CA ASN A 49 -14.80 -2.57 14.36
C ASN A 49 -16.19 -2.13 14.85
N ASN A 50 -16.28 -0.99 15.52
CA ASN A 50 -17.52 -0.51 16.11
C ASN A 50 -17.45 1.01 16.44
N PRO A 51 -18.57 1.65 16.74
CA PRO A 51 -18.63 3.08 17.06
C PRO A 51 -17.76 3.51 18.25
N ARG A 52 -17.59 2.64 19.27
CA ARG A 52 -16.77 2.99 20.45
C ARG A 52 -15.29 3.11 20.09
N GLU A 53 -14.82 2.29 19.16
CA GLU A 53 -13.44 2.40 18.66
C GLU A 53 -13.24 3.67 17.85
N LEU A 54 -14.26 4.14 17.13
CA LEU A 54 -14.23 5.44 16.45
C LEU A 54 -14.14 6.60 17.47
N GLU A 55 -14.97 6.59 18.51
CA GLU A 55 -14.92 7.59 19.57
C GLU A 55 -13.53 7.63 20.22
N HIS A 56 -12.96 6.47 20.53
CA HIS A 56 -11.62 6.39 21.10
C HIS A 56 -10.54 6.92 20.14
N ALA A 57 -10.59 6.54 18.86
CA ALA A 57 -9.65 7.03 17.85
C ALA A 57 -9.73 8.56 17.70
N LEU A 58 -10.93 9.14 17.66
CA LEU A 58 -11.13 10.58 17.63
C LEU A 58 -10.54 11.28 18.86
N THR A 59 -10.67 10.68 20.05
CA THR A 59 -10.06 11.22 21.27
C THR A 59 -8.53 11.19 21.20
N CYS A 60 -7.94 10.15 20.60
CA CYS A 60 -6.49 10.08 20.39
C CYS A 60 -5.97 11.12 19.40
N ILE A 61 -6.76 11.39 18.34
CA ILE A 61 -6.38 12.34 17.28
C ILE A 61 -6.61 13.79 17.72
N PHE A 62 -7.71 14.03 18.44
CA PHE A 62 -8.16 15.35 18.87
C PHE A 62 -8.29 15.41 20.41
N PRO A 63 -7.19 15.32 21.16
CA PRO A 63 -7.25 15.42 22.61
C PRO A 63 -7.77 16.80 23.04
N GLU A 64 -8.67 16.82 24.03
CA GLU A 64 -9.40 18.02 24.49
C GLU A 64 -8.48 19.15 24.99
N ASN A 65 -7.26 18.82 25.41
CA ASN A 65 -6.34 19.74 26.07
C ASN A 65 -5.15 20.20 25.21
N GLN A 66 -5.16 19.93 23.90
CA GLN A 66 -4.09 20.46 23.04
C GLN A 66 -4.39 21.89 22.60
N ASP A 67 -3.38 22.75 22.79
CA ASP A 67 -3.36 24.12 22.32
C ASP A 67 -3.68 24.19 20.81
N THR A 68 -4.62 25.03 20.43
CA THR A 68 -5.19 25.13 19.09
C THR A 68 -4.21 25.57 17.99
N ALA A 69 -2.92 25.70 18.33
CA ALA A 69 -1.85 26.10 17.41
C ALA A 69 -1.30 24.97 16.50
N ALA A 70 -1.62 23.69 16.78
CA ALA A 70 -1.24 22.62 15.88
C ALA A 70 -2.10 22.66 14.60
N PRO A 71 -1.52 22.52 13.39
CA PRO A 71 -2.30 22.50 12.17
C PRO A 71 -3.33 21.37 12.23
N ALA A 72 -4.57 21.68 11.88
CA ALA A 72 -5.63 20.69 11.82
C ALA A 72 -5.25 19.61 10.82
N GLU A 73 -5.00 18.40 11.30
CA GLU A 73 -4.79 17.25 10.42
C GLU A 73 -6.15 16.84 9.83
N ASP A 74 -6.20 16.73 8.51
CA ASP A 74 -7.36 16.18 7.81
C ASP A 74 -7.32 14.66 7.88
N TYR A 75 -8.44 14.05 8.25
CA TYR A 75 -8.62 12.59 8.27
C TYR A 75 -9.70 12.19 7.27
N VAL A 76 -9.58 10.97 6.79
CA VAL A 76 -10.57 10.31 5.96
C VAL A 76 -11.10 9.11 6.72
N LEU A 77 -12.42 9.01 6.84
CA LEU A 77 -13.13 7.85 7.36
C LEU A 77 -13.79 7.12 6.19
N GLU A 78 -13.49 5.84 6.07
CA GLU A 78 -14.00 5.01 4.98
C GLU A 78 -14.38 3.61 5.50
N GLU A 79 -15.34 2.97 4.86
CA GLU A 79 -15.64 1.57 5.11
C GLU A 79 -14.44 0.70 4.70
N ALA A 80 -14.10 -0.29 5.53
CA ALA A 80 -12.99 -1.18 5.24
C ALA A 80 -13.35 -2.11 4.07
N ALA A 81 -12.65 -1.96 2.97
CA ALA A 81 -12.82 -2.87 1.84
C ALA A 81 -12.40 -4.31 2.22
N PRO A 82 -13.22 -5.32 1.91
CA PRO A 82 -12.89 -6.71 2.18
C PRO A 82 -11.83 -7.24 1.20
N GLY A 83 -11.18 -8.34 1.57
CA GLY A 83 -10.31 -9.08 0.65
C GLY A 83 -8.86 -9.18 1.09
N VAL A 84 -7.99 -9.50 0.15
CA VAL A 84 -6.55 -9.59 0.31
C VAL A 84 -5.91 -8.35 -0.30
N GLU A 85 -4.94 -7.78 0.41
CA GLU A 85 -4.26 -6.57 -0.03
C GLU A 85 -3.11 -6.89 -0.99
N TYR A 86 -3.10 -6.17 -2.12
CA TYR A 86 -2.08 -6.28 -3.16
C TYR A 86 -1.51 -4.91 -3.49
N GLY A 87 -0.19 -4.86 -3.68
CA GLY A 87 0.49 -3.69 -4.22
C GLY A 87 0.78 -3.86 -5.70
N VAL A 88 0.71 -2.79 -6.46
CA VAL A 88 0.98 -2.76 -7.90
C VAL A 88 2.06 -1.74 -8.18
N ASP A 89 3.07 -2.13 -8.96
CA ASP A 89 3.94 -1.20 -9.67
C ASP A 89 3.55 -1.18 -11.14
N ALA A 90 3.32 0.02 -11.65
CA ALA A 90 2.86 0.25 -13.02
C ALA A 90 3.39 1.57 -13.56
N CYS A 91 3.08 1.86 -14.81
CA CYS A 91 3.28 3.18 -15.40
C CYS A 91 2.18 3.51 -16.39
N MET A 92 2.04 4.80 -16.66
CA MET A 92 1.35 5.31 -17.85
C MET A 92 2.43 5.59 -18.92
N ASP A 93 2.44 4.75 -19.94
CA ASP A 93 3.25 4.93 -21.14
C ASP A 93 2.43 5.76 -22.12
N LYS A 94 2.62 7.08 -22.08
CA LYS A 94 1.72 8.08 -22.66
C LYS A 94 0.33 7.98 -22.00
N ASP A 95 -0.66 7.49 -22.71
CA ASP A 95 -2.03 7.25 -22.26
C ASP A 95 -2.35 5.76 -22.02
N ARG A 96 -1.33 4.88 -22.10
CA ARG A 96 -1.51 3.43 -21.95
C ARG A 96 -1.04 2.95 -20.59
N PHE A 97 -1.93 2.33 -19.85
CA PHE A 97 -1.58 1.65 -18.61
C PHE A 97 -0.70 0.42 -18.88
N ARG A 98 0.39 0.30 -18.14
CA ARG A 98 1.32 -0.85 -18.17
C ARG A 98 1.55 -1.35 -16.76
N MET A 99 0.97 -2.50 -16.41
CA MET A 99 1.29 -3.18 -15.17
C MET A 99 2.64 -3.88 -15.28
N ILE A 100 3.55 -3.60 -14.33
CA ILE A 100 4.92 -4.15 -14.32
C ILE A 100 5.02 -5.27 -13.31
N LEU A 101 4.44 -5.08 -12.12
CA LEU A 101 4.45 -6.08 -11.06
C LEU A 101 3.19 -5.99 -10.21
N LEU A 102 2.58 -7.15 -9.95
CA LEU A 102 1.58 -7.36 -8.90
C LEU A 102 2.25 -8.12 -7.75
N ARG A 103 1.99 -7.73 -6.51
CA ARG A 103 2.54 -8.40 -5.34
C ARG A 103 1.52 -8.49 -4.21
N LYS A 104 1.41 -9.65 -3.60
CA LYS A 104 0.60 -9.85 -2.40
C LYS A 104 1.30 -9.17 -1.22
N LYS A 105 0.57 -8.35 -0.48
CA LYS A 105 1.07 -7.70 0.74
C LYS A 105 0.90 -8.65 1.93
N LEU A 106 1.96 -8.84 2.69
CA LEU A 106 1.95 -9.62 3.92
C LEU A 106 1.82 -8.64 5.08
N ILE A 107 0.73 -8.76 5.81
CA ILE A 107 0.38 -7.84 6.91
C ILE A 107 0.27 -8.58 8.23
N THR A 108 0.60 -7.90 9.33
CA THR A 108 0.35 -8.41 10.67
C THR A 108 -1.15 -8.46 10.97
N PRO A 109 -1.59 -9.31 11.91
CA PRO A 109 -2.98 -9.28 12.36
C PRO A 109 -3.38 -7.92 12.95
N PRO A 110 -4.69 -7.63 13.03
CA PRO A 110 -5.18 -6.48 13.78
C PRO A 110 -4.67 -6.50 15.24
N PRO A 111 -4.53 -5.33 15.89
CA PRO A 111 -4.86 -3.98 15.41
C PRO A 111 -3.77 -3.34 14.54
N ALA A 112 -2.55 -3.86 14.55
CA ALA A 112 -1.41 -3.17 13.93
C ALA A 112 -1.47 -3.12 12.40
N ARG A 113 -1.91 -4.21 11.73
CA ARG A 113 -2.01 -4.34 10.26
C ARG A 113 -0.83 -3.75 9.48
N GLN A 114 0.37 -3.93 10.00
CA GLN A 114 1.58 -3.42 9.38
C GLN A 114 2.06 -4.33 8.26
N ALA A 115 2.55 -3.74 7.18
CA ALA A 115 3.19 -4.49 6.11
C ALA A 115 4.54 -5.07 6.60
N VAL A 116 4.64 -6.39 6.64
CA VAL A 116 5.86 -7.12 7.01
C VAL A 116 6.55 -7.77 5.81
N GLY A 117 5.99 -7.62 4.63
CA GLY A 117 6.61 -8.13 3.41
C GLY A 117 5.70 -8.11 2.21
N TYR A 118 6.25 -8.56 1.09
CA TYR A 118 5.54 -8.70 -0.18
C TYR A 118 6.01 -9.95 -0.92
N LEU A 119 5.07 -10.64 -1.54
CA LEU A 119 5.32 -11.78 -2.41
C LEU A 119 4.91 -11.42 -3.84
N SER A 120 5.82 -11.57 -4.81
CA SER A 120 5.49 -11.35 -6.22
C SER A 120 4.44 -12.35 -6.73
N ILE A 121 3.55 -11.88 -7.59
CA ILE A 121 2.58 -12.70 -8.32
C ILE A 121 3.09 -12.85 -9.74
N SER A 122 3.24 -14.10 -10.19
CA SER A 122 3.70 -14.43 -11.54
C SER A 122 2.53 -14.95 -12.38
N PRO A 123 2.09 -14.21 -13.39
CA PRO A 123 1.00 -14.67 -14.27
C PRO A 123 1.37 -15.91 -15.11
N GLN A 124 2.66 -16.30 -15.09
CA GLN A 124 3.15 -17.50 -15.77
C GLN A 124 3.14 -18.75 -14.88
N GLU A 125 2.90 -18.61 -13.56
CA GLU A 125 2.99 -19.72 -12.61
C GLU A 125 1.77 -20.64 -12.71
N ASP A 126 0.57 -20.08 -12.66
CA ASP A 126 -0.69 -20.81 -12.74
C ASP A 126 -1.86 -19.93 -13.22
N GLU A 127 -2.97 -20.59 -13.51
CA GLU A 127 -4.20 -19.94 -13.99
C GLU A 127 -4.78 -18.94 -12.99
N THR A 128 -4.72 -19.23 -11.71
CA THR A 128 -5.25 -18.36 -10.64
C THR A 128 -4.49 -17.04 -10.59
N GLN A 129 -3.16 -17.10 -10.64
CA GLN A 129 -2.32 -15.91 -10.67
C GLN A 129 -2.48 -15.11 -11.97
N ARG A 130 -2.66 -15.80 -13.09
CA ARG A 130 -2.93 -15.17 -14.38
C ARG A 130 -4.24 -14.38 -14.35
N LEU A 131 -5.34 -14.99 -13.89
CA LEU A 131 -6.63 -14.33 -13.77
C LEU A 131 -6.61 -13.16 -12.79
N LEU A 132 -5.94 -13.32 -11.65
CA LEU A 132 -5.75 -12.23 -10.68
C LEU A 132 -5.03 -11.04 -11.30
N TRP A 133 -3.95 -11.30 -12.04
CA TRP A 133 -3.18 -10.28 -12.75
C TRP A 133 -4.04 -9.55 -13.77
N GLU A 134 -4.76 -10.28 -14.61
CA GLU A 134 -5.61 -9.72 -15.68
C GLU A 134 -6.73 -8.85 -15.10
N ARG A 135 -7.39 -9.30 -14.03
CA ARG A 135 -8.42 -8.53 -13.34
C ARG A 135 -7.87 -7.22 -12.75
N ALA A 136 -6.75 -7.28 -12.07
CA ALA A 136 -6.10 -6.09 -11.51
C ALA A 136 -5.68 -5.10 -12.63
N ALA A 137 -5.12 -5.61 -13.73
CA ALA A 137 -4.72 -4.80 -14.87
C ALA A 137 -5.93 -4.12 -15.56
N ALA A 138 -7.03 -4.85 -15.76
CA ALA A 138 -8.25 -4.30 -16.33
C ALA A 138 -8.83 -3.18 -15.46
N TYR A 139 -8.98 -3.42 -14.16
CA TYR A 139 -9.47 -2.44 -13.19
C TYR A 139 -8.65 -1.15 -13.19
N LEU A 140 -7.31 -1.28 -13.13
CA LEU A 140 -6.42 -0.10 -13.12
C LEU A 140 -6.37 0.61 -14.47
N THR A 141 -6.55 -0.11 -15.60
CA THR A 141 -6.65 0.52 -16.92
C THR A 141 -7.85 1.46 -16.98
N GLU A 142 -9.01 1.03 -16.51
CA GLU A 142 -10.22 1.86 -16.46
C GLU A 142 -10.07 3.01 -15.47
N THR A 143 -9.56 2.72 -14.26
CA THR A 143 -9.37 3.74 -13.22
C THR A 143 -8.41 4.85 -13.67
N THR A 144 -7.28 4.50 -14.27
CA THR A 144 -6.28 5.49 -14.73
C THR A 144 -6.79 6.30 -15.91
N ALA A 145 -7.60 5.70 -16.80
CA ALA A 145 -8.26 6.42 -17.89
C ALA A 145 -9.28 7.44 -17.36
N LEU A 146 -10.12 7.06 -16.38
CA LEU A 146 -11.07 7.97 -15.74
C LEU A 146 -10.39 9.15 -15.05
N LEU A 147 -9.22 8.93 -14.45
CA LEU A 147 -8.42 9.96 -13.80
C LEU A 147 -7.59 10.81 -14.78
N GLY A 148 -7.58 10.45 -16.07
CA GLY A 148 -6.82 11.17 -17.09
C GLY A 148 -5.31 11.13 -16.89
N LEU A 149 -4.77 10.07 -16.24
CA LEU A 149 -3.35 9.95 -15.94
C LEU A 149 -2.55 9.67 -17.21
N LYS A 150 -1.38 10.33 -17.34
CA LYS A 150 -0.48 10.17 -18.47
C LYS A 150 0.98 10.31 -18.04
N ASP A 151 1.88 9.68 -18.77
CA ASP A 151 3.33 9.85 -18.65
C ASP A 151 3.85 9.88 -17.21
N CYS A 152 3.49 8.88 -16.40
CA CYS A 152 3.93 8.81 -15.02
C CYS A 152 4.19 7.36 -14.56
N LEU A 153 5.05 7.22 -13.56
CA LEU A 153 5.13 5.98 -12.78
C LEU A 153 3.95 5.92 -11.80
N LEU A 154 3.47 4.72 -11.54
CA LEU A 154 2.31 4.48 -10.70
C LEU A 154 2.60 3.45 -9.61
N HIS A 155 2.06 3.73 -8.45
CA HIS A 155 1.89 2.76 -7.37
C HIS A 155 0.43 2.70 -6.98
N ALA A 156 -0.12 1.49 -6.81
CA ALA A 156 -1.46 1.30 -6.29
C ALA A 156 -1.47 0.24 -5.20
N ASP A 157 -2.29 0.44 -4.17
CA ASP A 157 -2.71 -0.59 -3.23
C ASP A 157 -4.17 -0.94 -3.48
N LEU A 158 -4.45 -2.24 -3.64
CA LEU A 158 -5.75 -2.79 -3.99
C LEU A 158 -6.20 -3.79 -2.93
N MET A 159 -7.48 -3.76 -2.55
CA MET A 159 -8.14 -4.90 -1.90
C MET A 159 -8.85 -5.72 -2.95
N ILE A 160 -8.55 -7.01 -3.02
CA ILE A 160 -9.10 -7.92 -4.03
C ILE A 160 -9.81 -9.08 -3.34
N THR A 161 -11.08 -9.26 -3.70
CA THR A 161 -11.86 -10.46 -3.37
C THR A 161 -11.99 -11.34 -4.61
N GLU A 162 -12.72 -12.44 -4.49
CA GLU A 162 -13.08 -13.27 -5.64
C GLU A 162 -13.86 -12.47 -6.69
N ASN A 163 -14.77 -11.58 -6.28
CA ASN A 163 -15.71 -10.89 -7.16
C ASN A 163 -15.42 -9.40 -7.37
N SER A 164 -14.67 -8.75 -6.47
CA SER A 164 -14.54 -7.30 -6.46
C SER A 164 -13.09 -6.85 -6.29
N ILE A 165 -12.80 -5.65 -6.78
CA ILE A 165 -11.53 -4.95 -6.59
C ILE A 165 -11.81 -3.52 -6.11
N PHE A 166 -11.11 -3.10 -5.06
CA PHE A 166 -11.21 -1.75 -4.50
C PHE A 166 -9.81 -1.11 -4.47
N ALA A 167 -9.68 0.09 -5.03
CA ALA A 167 -8.46 0.87 -4.87
C ALA A 167 -8.43 1.52 -3.48
N ILE A 168 -7.40 1.19 -2.69
CA ILE A 168 -7.15 1.82 -1.39
C ILE A 168 -6.34 3.09 -1.57
N GLU A 169 -5.33 3.02 -2.45
CA GLU A 169 -4.45 4.13 -2.79
C GLU A 169 -4.02 4.00 -4.24
N LEU A 170 -3.99 5.13 -4.95
CA LEU A 170 -3.37 5.27 -6.25
C LEU A 170 -2.51 6.53 -6.25
N SER A 171 -1.22 6.36 -6.52
CA SER A 171 -0.25 7.45 -6.49
C SER A 171 0.53 7.51 -7.81
N ALA A 172 0.62 8.70 -8.41
CA ALA A 172 1.43 8.97 -9.60
C ALA A 172 2.92 9.12 -9.21
N ARG A 173 3.47 8.12 -8.56
CA ARG A 173 4.86 8.01 -8.11
C ARG A 173 5.29 6.55 -7.99
N PRO A 174 6.60 6.24 -7.94
CA PRO A 174 7.08 4.90 -7.63
C PRO A 174 6.73 4.48 -6.20
N SER A 175 6.61 3.17 -5.97
CA SER A 175 6.42 2.59 -4.64
C SER A 175 7.63 2.84 -3.72
N GLY A 176 7.37 2.89 -2.41
CA GLY A 176 8.40 3.03 -1.37
C GLY A 176 9.05 1.70 -0.95
N HIS A 177 9.72 1.70 0.21
CA HIS A 177 10.20 0.51 0.94
C HIS A 177 11.11 -0.43 0.13
N ASN A 178 11.95 0.10 -0.75
CA ASN A 178 12.79 -0.65 -1.68
C ASN A 178 12.00 -1.54 -2.67
N LEU A 179 10.74 -1.23 -2.92
CA LEU A 179 9.94 -2.01 -3.86
C LEU A 179 10.31 -1.66 -5.31
N HIS A 180 10.16 -0.39 -5.73
CA HIS A 180 10.44 0.01 -7.11
C HIS A 180 11.92 -0.09 -7.51
N ASN A 181 12.85 0.11 -6.57
CA ASN A 181 14.29 0.21 -6.84
C ASN A 181 15.09 -1.08 -6.56
N LEU A 182 14.49 -2.06 -5.89
CA LEU A 182 15.14 -3.33 -5.59
C LEU A 182 14.23 -4.52 -5.93
N PHE A 183 13.02 -4.58 -5.33
CA PHE A 183 12.14 -5.73 -5.47
C PHE A 183 11.65 -5.90 -6.90
N THR A 184 11.14 -4.85 -7.53
CA THR A 184 10.62 -4.88 -8.91
C THR A 184 11.72 -5.21 -9.93
N PRO A 185 12.92 -4.60 -9.91
CA PRO A 185 14.01 -5.02 -10.77
C PRO A 185 14.45 -6.49 -10.59
N LEU A 186 14.53 -6.96 -9.35
CA LEU A 186 14.86 -8.37 -9.08
C LEU A 186 13.78 -9.33 -9.57
N ALA A 187 12.50 -8.97 -9.44
CA ALA A 187 11.38 -9.80 -9.86
C ALA A 187 11.16 -9.81 -11.37
N THR A 188 11.41 -8.70 -12.06
CA THR A 188 10.98 -8.48 -13.46
C THR A 188 12.11 -8.18 -14.43
N GLY A 189 13.28 -7.81 -13.93
CA GLY A 189 14.39 -7.28 -14.73
C GLY A 189 14.21 -5.84 -15.18
N ILE A 190 13.14 -5.13 -14.71
CA ILE A 190 12.84 -3.76 -15.12
C ILE A 190 13.19 -2.78 -14.01
N ASP A 191 14.11 -1.87 -14.28
CA ASP A 191 14.27 -0.63 -13.53
C ASP A 191 13.28 0.41 -14.05
N MET A 192 12.18 0.58 -13.33
CA MET A 192 11.11 1.50 -13.74
C MET A 192 11.57 2.95 -13.85
N ALA A 193 12.46 3.40 -12.97
CA ALA A 193 12.96 4.77 -12.97
C ALA A 193 13.85 5.01 -14.20
N GLU A 194 14.74 4.07 -14.52
CA GLU A 194 15.55 4.14 -15.73
C GLU A 194 14.67 4.18 -16.99
N GLN A 195 13.69 3.26 -17.11
CA GLN A 195 12.81 3.22 -18.28
C GLN A 195 11.99 4.50 -18.41
N TYR A 196 11.55 5.08 -17.30
CA TYR A 196 10.84 6.36 -17.31
C TYR A 196 11.75 7.51 -17.79
N ILE A 197 12.97 7.62 -17.29
CA ILE A 197 13.93 8.63 -17.75
C ILE A 197 14.20 8.46 -19.23
N ARG A 198 14.43 7.25 -19.72
CA ARG A 198 14.64 6.95 -21.14
C ARG A 198 13.45 7.40 -21.99
N SER A 199 12.23 7.12 -21.54
CA SER A 199 11.01 7.55 -22.26
C SER A 199 10.90 9.06 -22.36
N GLN A 200 11.24 9.80 -21.30
CA GLN A 200 11.22 11.26 -21.29
C GLN A 200 12.35 11.89 -22.13
N CYS A 201 13.44 11.16 -22.32
CA CYS A 201 14.58 11.59 -23.15
C CYS A 201 14.48 11.13 -24.60
N ASN A 202 13.34 10.55 -25.04
CA ASN A 202 13.16 9.97 -26.37
C ASN A 202 14.22 8.91 -26.74
N MET A 203 14.68 8.14 -25.75
CA MET A 203 15.59 7.00 -25.91
C MET A 203 14.77 5.71 -26.01
N ASP A 204 15.38 4.63 -26.46
CA ASP A 204 14.75 3.31 -26.45
C ASP A 204 14.45 2.85 -25.00
N TYR A 205 13.21 2.44 -24.73
CA TYR A 205 12.74 1.97 -23.44
C TYR A 205 11.74 0.81 -23.57
N ALA A 206 11.59 0.04 -22.51
CA ALA A 206 10.62 -1.05 -22.46
C ALA A 206 10.08 -1.25 -21.04
N TYR A 207 8.76 -1.22 -20.89
CA TYR A 207 8.07 -1.50 -19.64
C TYR A 207 7.49 -2.93 -19.54
N LYS A 208 7.72 -3.76 -20.54
CA LYS A 208 7.20 -5.13 -20.55
C LYS A 208 8.20 -6.07 -19.90
N PRO A 209 7.85 -6.70 -18.74
CA PRO A 209 8.67 -7.73 -18.14
C PRO A 209 8.85 -8.92 -19.09
N ALA A 210 10.07 -9.41 -19.22
CA ALA A 210 10.34 -10.66 -19.94
C ALA A 210 9.86 -11.85 -19.12
N LYS A 211 9.94 -11.75 -17.79
CA LYS A 211 9.52 -12.78 -16.82
C LYS A 211 9.14 -12.11 -15.50
N THR A 212 8.46 -12.87 -14.65
CA THR A 212 8.27 -12.50 -13.25
C THR A 212 8.79 -13.63 -12.36
N GLU A 213 9.88 -13.36 -11.66
CA GLU A 213 10.45 -14.31 -10.70
C GLU A 213 9.62 -14.35 -9.42
N LYS A 214 9.53 -15.53 -8.81
CA LYS A 214 8.93 -15.68 -7.48
C LYS A 214 9.88 -15.11 -6.43
N LEU A 215 9.53 -13.96 -5.88
CA LEU A 215 10.36 -13.19 -4.97
C LEU A 215 9.57 -12.80 -3.72
N LEU A 216 10.21 -12.95 -2.57
CA LEU A 216 9.71 -12.49 -1.28
C LEU A 216 10.64 -11.41 -0.73
N ILE A 217 10.10 -10.27 -0.35
CA ILE A 217 10.76 -9.33 0.54
C ILE A 217 10.12 -9.43 1.93
N HIS A 218 10.93 -9.47 2.97
CA HIS A 218 10.46 -9.49 4.36
C HIS A 218 11.12 -8.37 5.15
N TYR A 219 10.30 -7.63 5.90
CA TYR A 219 10.75 -6.57 6.81
C TYR A 219 10.68 -7.09 8.24
N PHE A 220 11.77 -6.94 8.98
CA PHE A 220 11.79 -7.23 10.39
C PHE A 220 11.28 -6.02 11.15
N ASN A 221 10.12 -6.14 11.76
CA ASN A 221 9.56 -5.12 12.63
C ASN A 221 10.10 -5.36 14.05
N LEU A 222 10.93 -4.44 14.51
CA LEU A 222 11.63 -4.53 15.80
C LEU A 222 11.17 -3.37 16.67
N GLU A 223 9.95 -3.49 17.22
CA GLU A 223 9.42 -2.48 18.15
C GLU A 223 9.86 -2.78 19.58
N GLN A 224 10.20 -1.71 20.32
CA GLN A 224 10.49 -1.72 21.75
C GLN A 224 11.49 -2.81 22.20
N CYS A 225 12.49 -3.11 21.38
CA CYS A 225 13.52 -4.09 21.71
C CYS A 225 14.93 -3.50 21.57
N ARG A 226 15.85 -4.02 22.37
CA ARG A 226 17.28 -3.73 22.23
C ARG A 226 17.93 -4.81 21.37
N ILE A 227 18.51 -4.39 20.26
CA ILE A 227 19.21 -5.31 19.35
C ILE A 227 20.62 -5.55 19.88
N LYS A 228 20.92 -6.79 20.24
CA LYS A 228 22.25 -7.18 20.70
C LYS A 228 23.21 -7.49 19.55
N THR A 229 22.71 -8.19 18.54
CA THR A 229 23.50 -8.63 17.38
C THR A 229 22.65 -8.65 16.13
N ILE A 230 23.27 -8.35 15.00
CA ILE A 230 22.65 -8.46 13.69
C ILE A 230 23.43 -9.53 12.92
N PRO A 231 22.79 -10.63 12.47
CA PRO A 231 23.50 -11.66 11.71
C PRO A 231 23.94 -11.10 10.36
N GLN A 232 25.09 -11.54 9.89
CA GLN A 232 25.49 -11.30 8.51
C GLN A 232 24.69 -12.20 7.56
N ALA A 233 24.59 -11.84 6.29
CA ALA A 233 23.89 -12.61 5.27
C ALA A 233 24.34 -14.09 5.23
N SER A 234 25.64 -14.33 5.39
CA SER A 234 26.24 -15.68 5.42
C SER A 234 25.84 -16.54 6.62
N GLN A 235 25.31 -15.93 7.67
CA GLN A 235 24.90 -16.63 8.90
C GLN A 235 23.41 -17.03 8.85
N LEU A 236 22.65 -16.56 7.85
CA LEU A 236 21.24 -16.86 7.72
C LEU A 236 21.05 -18.30 7.22
N ARG A 237 20.25 -19.07 7.96
CA ARG A 237 19.83 -20.41 7.54
C ARG A 237 18.53 -20.29 6.77
N LEU A 238 18.60 -20.46 5.45
CA LEU A 238 17.44 -20.44 4.58
C LEU A 238 16.87 -21.86 4.39
N PRO A 239 15.55 -22.00 4.24
CA PRO A 239 14.94 -23.26 3.82
C PRO A 239 15.50 -23.73 2.46
N GLN A 240 15.40 -25.05 2.21
CA GLN A 240 15.80 -25.62 0.93
C GLN A 240 15.05 -24.96 -0.23
N GLY A 241 15.76 -24.65 -1.31
CA GLY A 241 15.19 -24.02 -2.50
C GLY A 241 15.04 -22.50 -2.43
N ILE A 242 15.37 -21.88 -1.29
CA ILE A 242 15.35 -20.41 -1.14
C ILE A 242 16.77 -19.86 -1.28
N THR A 243 16.93 -18.83 -2.11
CA THR A 243 18.19 -18.12 -2.30
C THR A 243 18.04 -16.67 -1.81
N LEU A 244 18.98 -16.23 -0.97
CA LEU A 244 19.04 -14.84 -0.54
C LEU A 244 19.56 -13.96 -1.71
N LYS A 245 18.77 -12.97 -2.13
CA LYS A 245 19.14 -12.03 -3.18
C LYS A 245 19.72 -10.73 -2.61
N ALA A 246 19.20 -10.28 -1.47
CA ALA A 246 19.66 -9.07 -0.80
C ALA A 246 19.46 -9.18 0.71
N TRP A 247 20.38 -8.61 1.46
CA TRP A 247 20.28 -8.43 2.90
C TRP A 247 20.65 -6.97 3.22
N ASN A 248 19.72 -6.23 3.80
CA ASN A 248 19.93 -4.85 4.16
C ASN A 248 19.53 -4.64 5.62
N CYS A 249 20.48 -4.22 6.44
CA CYS A 249 20.22 -3.81 7.82
C CYS A 249 20.80 -2.42 8.03
N ARG A 250 19.93 -1.47 8.36
CA ARG A 250 20.30 -0.08 8.63
C ARG A 250 20.39 0.23 10.14
N ILE A 251 20.25 -0.80 10.97
CA ILE A 251 20.25 -0.65 12.42
C ILE A 251 21.63 -1.00 12.93
N THR A 252 22.19 -0.15 13.77
CA THR A 252 23.42 -0.45 14.55
C THR A 252 23.02 -1.03 15.89
N PRO A 253 23.70 -2.10 16.38
CA PRO A 253 23.52 -2.58 17.74
C PRO A 253 23.81 -1.47 18.75
N GLY A 254 22.95 -1.32 19.74
CA GLY A 254 23.08 -0.30 20.79
C GLY A 254 23.51 -0.89 22.12
#